data_9791c53986045936177c594daba2f384
#
_entry.id   9791c53986045936177c594daba2f384
#
_cell.length_a   1.000
_cell.length_b   1.000
_cell.length_c   1.000
_cell.angle_alpha   90.00
_cell.angle_beta   90.00
_cell.angle_gamma   90.00
#
_symmetry.space_group_name_H-M   'P 1'
#
loop_
_entity.id
_entity.type
_entity.pdbx_description
1 polymer ?
#
loop_
_entity_poly.entity_id
_entity_poly.type
_entity_poly.pdbx_seq_one_letter_code
_entity_poly.pdbx_strand_id
1 'polypeptide(L)'
;MAKKKQKKNQNKSGFKYPIEIKGIIFIVIAIIGFLGFKANILGTIIKGFAMFLMGSFDFIVLAFLLIFGSYMLVKRENPKYFSSRMIGIYIFLIGLLSLAHLNYINESAGFFETMKSTIDEVIKCINTRVSFAGGGVIGAFFISIFNILLGKMGSIIVISVLMLIGVILVSDLSIGDAITNLFSKF
;
A
#
# COMPACT_ATOMS: atom_id res chain seq x y z
N MET A 1 0.17 -23.80 -54.78
CA MET A 1 0.00 -22.32 -54.62
C MET A 1 -0.17 -21.99 -53.11
N ALA A 2 0.88 -21.52 -52.49
CA ALA A 2 0.86 -21.23 -51.06
C ALA A 2 0.55 -19.74 -50.85
N LYS A 3 -0.59 -19.40 -50.22
CA LYS A 3 -1.00 -18.05 -49.87
C LYS A 3 -0.16 -17.54 -48.69
N LYS A 4 0.77 -16.62 -48.95
CA LYS A 4 1.54 -15.88 -47.98
C LYS A 4 0.58 -14.95 -47.18
N LYS A 5 0.32 -15.28 -45.88
CA LYS A 5 -0.39 -14.38 -44.97
C LYS A 5 0.48 -13.15 -44.70
N GLN A 6 0.11 -12.02 -45.26
CA GLN A 6 0.67 -10.72 -44.88
C GLN A 6 0.30 -10.43 -43.44
N LYS A 7 1.30 -10.36 -42.54
CA LYS A 7 1.16 -9.79 -41.21
C LYS A 7 0.90 -8.29 -41.37
N LYS A 8 -0.33 -7.88 -41.08
CA LYS A 8 -0.75 -6.49 -41.01
C LYS A 8 -0.04 -5.84 -39.82
N ASN A 9 1.05 -5.13 -40.05
CA ASN A 9 1.70 -4.25 -39.08
C ASN A 9 0.69 -3.17 -38.71
N GLN A 10 0.01 -3.32 -37.59
CA GLN A 10 -0.74 -2.24 -37.00
C GLN A 10 0.27 -1.23 -36.45
N ASN A 11 0.49 -0.15 -37.18
CA ASN A 11 1.13 1.06 -36.71
C ASN A 11 0.29 1.60 -35.53
N LYS A 12 0.65 1.22 -34.30
CA LYS A 12 0.18 1.91 -33.11
C LYS A 12 0.94 3.22 -33.05
N SER A 13 0.31 4.30 -33.49
CA SER A 13 0.72 5.68 -33.20
C SER A 13 0.53 5.94 -31.70
N GLY A 14 1.37 5.31 -30.88
CA GLY A 14 1.48 5.59 -29.46
C GLY A 14 2.56 6.65 -29.24
N PHE A 15 2.39 7.50 -28.24
CA PHE A 15 3.40 8.47 -27.82
C PHE A 15 4.78 7.79 -27.71
N LYS A 16 5.82 8.46 -28.21
CA LYS A 16 7.20 7.94 -28.27
C LYS A 16 7.78 7.60 -26.88
N TYR A 17 7.26 8.24 -25.81
CA TYR A 17 7.74 8.11 -24.42
C TYR A 17 6.59 7.92 -23.40
N PRO A 18 5.73 6.89 -23.55
CA PRO A 18 4.55 6.74 -22.69
C PRO A 18 4.89 6.43 -21.24
N ILE A 19 6.03 5.77 -20.99
CA ILE A 19 6.46 5.36 -19.64
C ILE A 19 7.05 6.54 -18.89
N GLU A 20 7.86 7.35 -19.55
CA GLU A 20 8.46 8.56 -18.95
C GLU A 20 7.38 9.57 -18.53
N ILE A 21 6.36 9.78 -19.41
CA ILE A 21 5.24 10.66 -19.10
C ILE A 21 4.49 10.16 -17.85
N LYS A 22 4.23 8.86 -17.76
CA LYS A 22 3.62 8.26 -16.55
C LYS A 22 4.47 8.49 -15.32
N GLY A 23 5.80 8.32 -15.43
CA GLY A 23 6.75 8.57 -14.36
C GLY A 23 6.69 10.02 -13.84
N ILE A 24 6.65 11.00 -14.77
CA ILE A 24 6.52 12.42 -14.42
C ILE A 24 5.20 12.67 -13.69
N ILE A 25 4.09 12.13 -14.20
CA ILE A 25 2.78 12.28 -13.57
C ILE A 25 2.80 11.72 -12.13
N PHE A 26 3.38 10.55 -11.90
CA PHE A 26 3.48 9.95 -10.57
C PHE A 26 4.29 10.83 -9.61
N ILE A 27 5.42 11.39 -10.07
CA ILE A 27 6.25 12.29 -9.26
C ILE A 27 5.48 13.57 -8.91
N VAL A 28 4.79 14.18 -9.88
CA VAL A 28 4.02 15.40 -9.64
C VAL A 28 2.90 15.14 -8.64
N ILE A 29 2.16 14.04 -8.77
CA ILE A 29 1.12 13.64 -7.82
C ILE A 29 1.72 13.43 -6.42
N ALA A 30 2.87 12.75 -6.32
CA ALA A 30 3.53 12.52 -5.05
C ALA A 30 3.94 13.83 -4.37
N ILE A 31 4.57 14.77 -5.11
CA ILE A 31 4.99 16.07 -4.59
C ILE A 31 3.79 16.88 -4.09
N ILE A 32 2.71 16.96 -4.89
CA ILE A 32 1.49 17.67 -4.49
C ILE A 32 0.87 17.00 -3.25
N GLY A 33 0.87 15.67 -3.20
CA GLY A 33 0.39 14.92 -2.04
C GLY A 33 1.22 15.16 -0.78
N PHE A 34 2.55 15.27 -0.88
CA PHE A 34 3.42 15.63 0.25
C PHE A 34 3.20 17.06 0.74
N LEU A 35 2.92 18.02 -0.15
CA LEU A 35 2.46 19.35 0.27
C LEU A 35 1.12 19.27 1.03
N GLY A 36 0.32 18.25 0.73
CA GLY A 36 -0.90 17.91 1.45
C GLY A 36 -1.89 19.06 1.49
N PHE A 37 -2.43 19.35 2.67
CA PHE A 37 -3.42 20.42 2.86
C PHE A 37 -2.90 21.84 2.54
N LYS A 38 -1.56 22.02 2.45
CA LYS A 38 -0.94 23.28 2.03
C LYS A 38 -1.08 23.54 0.51
N ALA A 39 -1.21 22.49 -0.30
CA ALA A 39 -1.41 22.60 -1.73
C ALA A 39 -2.88 22.80 -2.14
N ASN A 40 -3.68 23.36 -1.25
CA ASN A 40 -5.09 23.72 -1.46
C ASN A 40 -5.94 22.50 -1.89
N ILE A 41 -6.81 22.63 -2.90
CA ILE A 41 -7.79 21.62 -3.30
C ILE A 41 -7.10 20.33 -3.77
N LEU A 42 -6.14 20.41 -4.68
CA LEU A 42 -5.45 19.22 -5.24
C LEU A 42 -4.68 18.47 -4.16
N GLY A 43 -3.94 19.18 -3.31
CA GLY A 43 -3.23 18.55 -2.21
C GLY A 43 -4.17 17.89 -1.21
N THR A 44 -5.30 18.53 -0.90
CA THR A 44 -6.33 17.96 -0.02
C THR A 44 -6.92 16.67 -0.61
N ILE A 45 -7.20 16.63 -1.91
CA ILE A 45 -7.75 15.43 -2.58
C ILE A 45 -6.73 14.30 -2.54
N ILE A 46 -5.48 14.55 -2.96
CA ILE A 46 -4.45 13.51 -3.04
C ILE A 46 -4.08 13.00 -1.64
N LYS A 47 -3.83 13.89 -0.70
CA LYS A 47 -3.55 13.54 0.69
C LYS A 47 -4.74 12.85 1.34
N GLY A 48 -5.95 13.35 1.11
CA GLY A 48 -7.19 12.76 1.61
C GLY A 48 -7.39 11.33 1.10
N PHE A 49 -7.11 11.06 -0.16
CA PHE A 49 -7.17 9.72 -0.73
C PHE A 49 -6.10 8.79 -0.13
N ALA A 50 -4.87 9.26 0.03
CA ALA A 50 -3.82 8.49 0.68
C ALA A 50 -4.16 8.18 2.15
N MET A 51 -4.69 9.16 2.88
CA MET A 51 -5.16 9.02 4.26
C MET A 51 -6.39 8.11 4.37
N PHE A 52 -7.30 8.15 3.40
CA PHE A 52 -8.42 7.22 3.34
C PHE A 52 -7.94 5.77 3.23
N LEU A 53 -6.93 5.50 2.41
CA LEU A 53 -6.38 4.15 2.26
C LEU A 53 -5.57 3.70 3.48
N MET A 54 -4.59 4.50 3.92
CA MET A 54 -3.56 4.10 4.88
C MET A 54 -3.57 4.89 6.21
N GLY A 55 -4.50 5.80 6.41
CA GLY A 55 -4.60 6.57 7.66
C GLY A 55 -3.37 7.40 7.94
N SER A 56 -2.76 7.20 9.12
CA SER A 56 -1.52 7.88 9.55
C SER A 56 -0.30 7.59 8.67
N PHE A 57 -0.36 6.52 7.88
CA PHE A 57 0.70 6.10 6.97
C PHE A 57 0.48 6.58 5.53
N ASP A 58 -0.31 7.65 5.35
CA ASP A 58 -0.60 8.27 4.05
C ASP A 58 0.67 8.59 3.24
N PHE A 59 1.74 8.98 3.93
CA PHE A 59 3.04 9.28 3.33
C PHE A 59 3.66 8.08 2.60
N ILE A 60 3.32 6.84 2.98
CA ILE A 60 3.84 5.62 2.32
C ILE A 60 3.31 5.51 0.90
N VAL A 61 2.02 5.80 0.67
CA VAL A 61 1.43 5.83 -0.69
C VAL A 61 2.16 6.83 -1.56
N LEU A 62 2.41 8.02 -1.02
CA LEU A 62 3.09 9.10 -1.73
C LEU A 62 4.56 8.76 -2.01
N ALA A 63 5.25 8.12 -1.05
CA ALA A 63 6.61 7.62 -1.24
C ALA A 63 6.68 6.54 -2.33
N PHE A 64 5.73 5.61 -2.37
CA PHE A 64 5.65 4.62 -3.45
C PHE A 64 5.44 5.27 -4.82
N LEU A 65 4.56 6.25 -4.93
CA LEU A 65 4.37 7.00 -6.18
C LEU A 65 5.65 7.71 -6.62
N LEU A 66 6.38 8.31 -5.68
CA LEU A 66 7.65 8.97 -5.96
C LEU A 66 8.71 7.97 -6.44
N ILE A 67 8.87 6.84 -5.73
CA ILE A 67 9.84 5.79 -6.08
C ILE A 67 9.51 5.18 -7.43
N PHE A 68 8.26 4.80 -7.68
CA PHE A 68 7.85 4.19 -8.95
C PHE A 68 7.94 5.18 -10.11
N GLY A 69 7.55 6.44 -9.90
CA GLY A 69 7.72 7.49 -10.88
C GLY A 69 9.19 7.69 -11.26
N SER A 70 10.07 7.78 -10.28
CA SER A 70 11.53 7.90 -10.49
C SER A 70 12.11 6.66 -11.19
N TYR A 71 11.68 5.45 -10.80
CA TYR A 71 12.09 4.22 -11.47
C TYR A 71 11.70 4.23 -12.97
N MET A 72 10.46 4.63 -13.27
CA MET A 72 9.96 4.70 -14.65
C MET A 72 10.73 5.70 -15.51
N LEU A 73 11.18 6.83 -14.93
CA LEU A 73 12.01 7.81 -15.62
C LEU A 73 13.41 7.28 -15.91
N VAL A 74 14.04 6.64 -14.92
CA VAL A 74 15.44 6.18 -15.03
C VAL A 74 15.57 4.92 -15.86
N LYS A 75 14.70 3.92 -15.60
CA LYS A 75 14.78 2.61 -16.27
C LYS A 75 13.97 2.52 -17.55
N ARG A 76 13.03 3.45 -17.78
CA ARG A 76 12.12 3.46 -18.94
C ARG A 76 11.29 2.18 -19.05
N GLU A 77 11.05 1.52 -17.92
CA GLU A 77 10.31 0.26 -17.79
C GLU A 77 9.24 0.40 -16.70
N ASN A 78 8.19 -0.41 -16.80
CA ASN A 78 7.21 -0.50 -15.73
C ASN A 78 7.81 -1.27 -14.53
N PRO A 79 7.60 -0.81 -13.28
CA PRO A 79 8.00 -1.56 -12.09
C PRO A 79 7.35 -2.94 -12.04
N LYS A 80 8.06 -3.93 -11.49
CA LYS A 80 7.52 -5.26 -11.26
C LYS A 80 6.71 -5.27 -9.96
N TYR A 81 5.43 -4.89 -10.04
CA TYR A 81 4.54 -4.75 -8.88
C TYR A 81 4.29 -6.06 -8.10
N PHE A 82 4.42 -7.23 -8.74
CA PHE A 82 4.13 -8.56 -8.19
C PHE A 82 5.38 -9.44 -8.04
N SER A 83 6.53 -8.85 -7.73
CA SER A 83 7.70 -9.64 -7.32
C SER A 83 7.53 -10.13 -5.88
N SER A 84 8.20 -11.23 -5.49
CA SER A 84 8.15 -11.78 -4.12
C SER A 84 8.45 -10.73 -3.07
N ARG A 85 9.44 -9.86 -3.32
CA ARG A 85 9.80 -8.75 -2.43
C ARG A 85 8.67 -7.73 -2.29
N MET A 86 8.02 -7.36 -3.41
CA MET A 86 6.88 -6.42 -3.37
C MET A 86 5.69 -7.01 -2.64
N ILE A 87 5.39 -8.30 -2.85
CA ILE A 87 4.34 -9.01 -2.11
C ILE A 87 4.65 -8.99 -0.61
N GLY A 88 5.91 -9.25 -0.22
CA GLY A 88 6.36 -9.16 1.16
C GLY A 88 6.12 -7.77 1.78
N ILE A 89 6.45 -6.70 1.04
CA ILE A 89 6.18 -5.32 1.47
C ILE A 89 4.68 -5.09 1.66
N TYR A 90 3.84 -5.56 0.74
CA TYR A 90 2.38 -5.39 0.86
C TYR A 90 1.80 -6.13 2.07
N ILE A 91 2.23 -7.37 2.32
CA ILE A 91 1.81 -8.15 3.50
C ILE A 91 2.26 -7.45 4.79
N PHE A 92 3.50 -6.98 4.85
CA PHE A 92 4.01 -6.24 6.00
C PHE A 92 3.22 -4.95 6.25
N LEU A 93 2.94 -4.18 5.20
CA LEU A 93 2.14 -2.94 5.31
C LEU A 93 0.71 -3.21 5.76
N ILE A 94 0.05 -4.24 5.23
CA ILE A 94 -1.29 -4.63 5.68
C ILE A 94 -1.27 -4.95 7.17
N GLY A 95 -0.28 -5.70 7.64
CA GLY A 95 -0.11 -5.99 9.07
C GLY A 95 0.09 -4.72 9.90
N LEU A 96 0.98 -3.84 9.45
CA LEU A 96 1.28 -2.57 10.13
C LEU A 96 0.03 -1.67 10.24
N LEU A 97 -0.72 -1.52 9.14
CA LEU A 97 -1.95 -0.74 9.10
C LEU A 97 -3.02 -1.34 10.02
N SER A 98 -3.14 -2.67 10.03
CA SER A 98 -4.08 -3.39 10.90
C SER A 98 -3.75 -3.17 12.38
N LEU A 99 -2.47 -3.25 12.77
CA LEU A 99 -2.05 -2.94 14.14
C LEU A 99 -2.31 -1.48 14.53
N ALA A 100 -2.01 -0.55 13.63
CA ALA A 100 -2.27 0.87 13.87
C ALA A 100 -3.77 1.18 14.04
N HIS A 101 -4.63 0.36 13.45
CA HIS A 101 -6.08 0.50 13.57
C HIS A 101 -6.68 -0.18 14.82
N LEU A 102 -5.89 -0.99 15.53
CA LEU A 102 -6.36 -1.80 16.67
C LEU A 102 -7.02 -0.97 17.78
N ASN A 103 -6.52 0.25 18.02
CA ASN A 103 -7.06 1.14 19.06
C ASN A 103 -8.38 1.82 18.65
N TYR A 104 -8.78 1.73 17.39
CA TYR A 104 -10.03 2.28 16.85
C TYR A 104 -11.15 1.26 16.77
N ILE A 105 -10.87 -0.01 17.10
CA ILE A 105 -11.88 -1.05 17.11
C ILE A 105 -12.57 -1.06 18.48
N ASN A 106 -13.90 -0.95 18.43
CA ASN A 106 -14.73 -1.36 19.54
C ASN A 106 -14.90 -2.89 19.48
N GLU A 107 -14.55 -3.61 20.53
CA GLU A 107 -14.57 -5.09 20.55
C GLU A 107 -15.95 -5.68 20.28
N SER A 108 -17.02 -4.92 20.56
CA SER A 108 -18.41 -5.31 20.30
C SER A 108 -18.92 -4.87 18.92
N ALA A 109 -18.18 -4.06 18.18
CA ALA A 109 -18.60 -3.55 16.89
C ALA A 109 -18.45 -4.60 15.79
N GLY A 110 -19.49 -4.76 14.96
CA GLY A 110 -19.45 -5.59 13.77
C GLY A 110 -18.55 -5.00 12.66
N PHE A 111 -18.27 -5.82 11.65
CA PHE A 111 -17.46 -5.40 10.49
C PHE A 111 -17.96 -4.10 9.85
N PHE A 112 -19.24 -4.02 9.52
CA PHE A 112 -19.81 -2.86 8.84
C PHE A 112 -19.81 -1.61 9.72
N GLU A 113 -19.99 -1.76 11.03
CA GLU A 113 -19.96 -0.66 11.98
C GLU A 113 -18.54 -0.07 12.09
N THR A 114 -17.50 -0.92 12.19
CA THR A 114 -16.11 -0.49 12.21
C THR A 114 -15.73 0.20 10.90
N MET A 115 -16.13 -0.34 9.74
CA MET A 115 -15.88 0.27 8.46
C MET A 115 -16.52 1.64 8.32
N LYS A 116 -17.80 1.75 8.69
CA LYS A 116 -18.55 3.01 8.65
C LYS A 116 -17.92 4.06 9.55
N SER A 117 -17.66 3.72 10.82
CA SER A 117 -17.04 4.66 11.76
C SER A 117 -15.67 5.14 11.30
N THR A 118 -14.86 4.26 10.70
CA THR A 118 -13.57 4.62 10.12
C THR A 118 -13.72 5.60 8.96
N ILE A 119 -14.65 5.35 8.04
CA ILE A 119 -14.89 6.24 6.90
C ILE A 119 -15.36 7.61 7.37
N ASP A 120 -16.32 7.65 8.29
CA ASP A 120 -16.86 8.89 8.83
C ASP A 120 -15.77 9.72 9.54
N GLU A 121 -14.90 9.08 10.34
CA GLU A 121 -13.78 9.74 11.02
C GLU A 121 -12.73 10.25 10.04
N VAL A 122 -12.37 9.47 9.00
CA VAL A 122 -11.42 9.91 7.97
C VAL A 122 -11.98 11.10 7.19
N ILE A 123 -13.26 11.09 6.80
CA ILE A 123 -13.89 12.23 6.12
C ILE A 123 -13.88 13.47 7.01
N LYS A 124 -14.17 13.32 8.29
CA LYS A 124 -14.08 14.42 9.27
C LYS A 124 -12.66 14.97 9.33
N CYS A 125 -11.65 14.10 9.41
CA CYS A 125 -10.23 14.52 9.42
C CYS A 125 -9.83 15.27 8.15
N ILE A 126 -10.30 14.83 6.97
CA ILE A 126 -10.07 15.54 5.69
C ILE A 126 -10.69 16.94 5.72
N ASN A 127 -11.93 17.06 6.18
CA ASN A 127 -12.66 18.33 6.23
C ASN A 127 -12.03 19.31 7.23
N THR A 128 -11.53 18.82 8.35
CA THR A 128 -10.84 19.61 9.38
C THR A 128 -9.34 19.81 9.09
N ARG A 129 -8.81 19.21 8.02
CA ARG A 129 -7.39 19.24 7.64
C ARG A 129 -6.45 18.70 8.72
N VAL A 130 -6.91 17.72 9.46
CA VAL A 130 -6.15 17.01 10.51
C VAL A 130 -5.78 15.62 10.02
N SER A 131 -4.64 15.09 10.45
CA SER A 131 -4.24 13.72 10.11
C SER A 131 -5.04 12.72 10.92
N PHE A 132 -5.51 11.66 10.27
CA PHE A 132 -6.17 10.54 10.92
C PHE A 132 -5.12 9.62 11.57
N ALA A 133 -5.33 9.21 12.81
CA ALA A 133 -4.32 8.46 13.57
C ALA A 133 -4.37 6.92 13.38
N GLY A 134 -5.40 6.37 12.74
CA GLY A 134 -5.56 4.92 12.51
C GLY A 134 -4.91 4.42 11.22
N GLY A 135 -5.10 3.13 10.92
CA GLY A 135 -4.57 2.46 9.73
C GLY A 135 -5.39 2.64 8.45
N GLY A 136 -6.32 3.62 8.41
CA GLY A 136 -7.20 3.87 7.27
C GLY A 136 -8.18 2.73 7.00
N VAL A 137 -8.81 2.77 5.84
CA VAL A 137 -9.80 1.75 5.43
C VAL A 137 -9.16 0.37 5.25
N ILE A 138 -7.91 0.31 4.78
CA ILE A 138 -7.18 -0.97 4.62
C ILE A 138 -6.94 -1.59 6.00
N GLY A 139 -6.45 -0.83 6.98
CA GLY A 139 -6.25 -1.31 8.34
C GLY A 139 -7.55 -1.75 9.00
N ALA A 140 -8.61 -0.93 8.89
CA ALA A 140 -9.94 -1.24 9.39
C ALA A 140 -10.50 -2.55 8.83
N PHE A 141 -10.35 -2.76 7.51
CA PHE A 141 -10.85 -3.95 6.82
C PHE A 141 -10.24 -5.22 7.38
N PHE A 142 -8.91 -5.31 7.40
CA PHE A 142 -8.23 -6.53 7.83
C PHE A 142 -8.37 -6.79 9.32
N ILE A 143 -8.22 -5.75 10.15
CA ILE A 143 -8.35 -5.94 11.59
C ILE A 143 -9.77 -6.31 12.00
N SER A 144 -10.81 -5.77 11.33
CA SER A 144 -12.20 -6.14 11.62
C SER A 144 -12.46 -7.62 11.34
N ILE A 145 -11.94 -8.14 10.21
CA ILE A 145 -12.06 -9.57 9.88
C ILE A 145 -11.37 -10.42 10.95
N PHE A 146 -10.11 -10.10 11.30
CA PHE A 146 -9.39 -10.87 12.29
C PHE A 146 -10.01 -10.78 13.68
N ASN A 147 -10.52 -9.59 14.06
CA ASN A 147 -11.16 -9.41 15.36
C ASN A 147 -12.45 -10.22 15.51
N ILE A 148 -13.27 -10.31 14.47
CA ILE A 148 -14.48 -11.13 14.48
C ILE A 148 -14.15 -12.62 14.57
N LEU A 149 -13.11 -13.07 13.86
CA LEU A 149 -12.75 -14.49 13.80
C LEU A 149 -12.00 -14.97 15.05
N LEU A 150 -11.12 -14.15 15.62
CA LEU A 150 -10.12 -14.56 16.60
C LEU A 150 -10.14 -13.71 17.89
N GLY A 151 -10.96 -12.68 17.93
CA GLY A 151 -10.92 -11.67 18.98
C GLY A 151 -9.64 -10.83 18.93
N LYS A 152 -9.52 -9.83 19.81
CA LYS A 152 -8.42 -8.86 19.81
C LYS A 152 -7.04 -9.50 19.99
N MET A 153 -6.90 -10.42 20.96
CA MET A 153 -5.61 -11.09 21.23
C MET A 153 -5.19 -12.01 20.08
N GLY A 154 -6.13 -12.78 19.52
CA GLY A 154 -5.85 -13.64 18.37
C GLY A 154 -5.46 -12.85 17.13
N SER A 155 -6.10 -11.69 16.91
CA SER A 155 -5.77 -10.78 15.81
C SER A 155 -4.34 -10.27 15.90
N ILE A 156 -3.87 -9.86 17.09
CA ILE A 156 -2.50 -9.38 17.28
C ILE A 156 -1.49 -10.49 16.92
N ILE A 157 -1.74 -11.72 17.36
CA ILE A 157 -0.86 -12.85 17.07
C ILE A 157 -0.77 -13.10 15.56
N VAL A 158 -1.92 -13.22 14.88
CA VAL A 158 -1.96 -13.50 13.44
C VAL A 158 -1.31 -12.38 12.63
N ILE A 159 -1.61 -11.12 12.97
CA ILE A 159 -1.01 -9.97 12.28
C ILE A 159 0.50 -9.93 12.48
N SER A 160 0.99 -10.23 13.69
CA SER A 160 2.43 -10.30 13.97
C SER A 160 3.12 -11.39 13.13
N VAL A 161 2.50 -12.55 12.98
CA VAL A 161 3.00 -13.64 12.11
C VAL A 161 2.99 -13.20 10.65
N LEU A 162 1.93 -12.54 10.16
CA LEU A 162 1.87 -12.02 8.80
C LEU A 162 2.98 -10.99 8.54
N MET A 163 3.25 -10.10 9.50
CA MET A 163 4.35 -9.15 9.38
C MET A 163 5.71 -9.85 9.31
N LEU A 164 5.94 -10.90 10.09
CA LEU A 164 7.16 -11.72 10.01
C LEU A 164 7.30 -12.38 8.64
N ILE A 165 6.23 -12.96 8.10
CA ILE A 165 6.21 -13.53 6.74
C ILE A 165 6.55 -12.43 5.71
N GLY A 166 5.99 -11.24 5.85
CA GLY A 166 6.31 -10.09 5.00
C GLY A 166 7.80 -9.77 5.00
N VAL A 167 8.42 -9.69 6.18
CA VAL A 167 9.87 -9.44 6.34
C VAL A 167 10.71 -10.53 5.67
N ILE A 168 10.35 -11.79 5.84
CA ILE A 168 11.06 -12.93 5.23
C ILE A 168 11.02 -12.84 3.71
N LEU A 169 9.85 -12.54 3.13
CA LEU A 169 9.69 -12.40 1.68
C LEU A 169 10.46 -11.21 1.11
N VAL A 170 10.64 -10.14 1.88
CA VAL A 170 11.42 -8.96 1.46
C VAL A 170 12.92 -9.26 1.49
N SER A 171 13.39 -9.94 2.54
CA SER A 171 14.81 -10.17 2.79
C SER A 171 15.41 -11.33 2.00
N ASP A 172 14.59 -12.13 1.28
CA ASP A 172 14.99 -13.39 0.64
C ASP A 172 15.71 -14.36 1.62
N LEU A 173 15.52 -14.18 2.95
CA LEU A 173 16.11 -15.05 3.95
C LEU A 173 15.38 -16.39 3.96
N SER A 174 16.14 -17.48 3.84
CA SER A 174 15.64 -18.81 4.15
C SER A 174 15.46 -18.92 5.67
N ILE A 175 14.24 -19.28 6.12
CA ILE A 175 13.97 -19.54 7.54
C ILE A 175 14.91 -20.61 8.06
N GLY A 176 15.23 -21.63 7.24
CA GLY A 176 16.19 -22.68 7.57
C GLY A 176 17.57 -22.13 7.88
N ASP A 177 18.10 -21.22 7.06
CA ASP A 177 19.42 -20.63 7.25
C ASP A 177 19.45 -19.68 8.47
N ALA A 178 18.35 -18.98 8.75
CA ALA A 178 18.23 -18.13 9.93
C ALA A 178 18.25 -18.98 11.22
N ILE A 179 17.51 -20.09 11.24
CA ILE A 179 17.43 -21.01 12.37
C ILE A 179 18.79 -21.71 12.58
N THR A 180 19.40 -22.24 11.51
CA THR A 180 20.71 -22.91 11.61
C THR A 180 21.80 -21.99 12.09
N ASN A 181 21.81 -20.73 11.62
CA ASN A 181 22.76 -19.72 12.09
C ASN A 181 22.56 -19.32 13.56
N LEU A 182 21.33 -19.37 14.06
CA LEU A 182 21.04 -19.12 15.47
C LEU A 182 21.51 -20.27 16.34
N PHE A 183 21.27 -21.52 15.91
CA PHE A 183 21.71 -22.72 16.66
C PHE A 183 23.20 -23.00 16.54
N SER A 184 23.87 -22.55 15.49
CA SER A 184 25.33 -22.69 15.34
C SER A 184 26.16 -21.75 16.22
N LYS A 185 25.52 -20.73 16.83
CA LYS A 185 26.15 -19.80 17.77
C LYS A 185 26.05 -20.20 19.23
N PHE A 186 25.34 -21.27 19.54
CA PHE A 186 25.24 -21.90 20.85
C PHE A 186 25.93 -23.24 20.87
#